data_223a1e8aaba96beb27475011f90d3273
#
_entry.id   223a1e8aaba96beb27475011f90d3273
#
_cell.length_a   1.000
_cell.length_b   1.000
_cell.length_c   1.000
_cell.angle_alpha   90.00
_cell.angle_beta   90.00
_cell.angle_gamma   90.00
#
_symmetry.space_group_name_H-M   'P 1'
#
loop_
_entity.id
_entity.type
_entity.pdbx_description
1 polymer ?
#
loop_
_entity_poly.entity_id
_entity_poly.type
_entity_poly.pdbx_seq_one_letter_code
_entity_poly.pdbx_strand_id
1 'polypeptide(L)'
;MLKAGIVGLPNVGKSTLFNAVTRTRKAEAANYPFCTIDPNVGIVTVPDPRLAVLSKISGSQKLVPTAIEFVDIAGLVKGASEGAGLGNQFLANIRETDAIVQVVRCFENEDIIHELGTVDPIRDIEIINSELILADMAALEKRRSSRDKKAKGGDKEAKKEVELIDVIMPHLDQGKPALTLEFSDDDKAVVREFFLLSSKKTIYACNVAEDELAGAIENPDSHPQVAKVRRFAAEHSGSEAVVISARIEEELSEMPPEEALEFLREMGVNDSGVSSLIQAVYHLLGLRTYLTTGVQETRAWTIHEGDKAPAAAGVIHTDFERGFIAAEVVHYDDLVTLGSKNAAKEAGKLRIEGKEYVVKDGDVIEFRFNVSK
;
A
#
# COMPACT_ATOMS: atom_id res chain seq x y z
N MET A 1 11.96 -1.52 -0.52
CA MET A 1 10.65 -1.55 -1.19
C MET A 1 9.60 -1.41 -0.12
N LEU A 2 8.47 -0.77 -0.38
CA LEU A 2 7.39 -0.64 0.60
C LEU A 2 6.62 -1.96 0.71
N LYS A 3 6.17 -2.26 1.94
CA LYS A 3 5.56 -3.54 2.29
C LYS A 3 4.12 -3.37 2.75
N ALA A 4 3.20 -4.15 2.19
CA ALA A 4 1.82 -4.26 2.64
C ALA A 4 1.60 -5.64 3.28
N GLY A 5 1.19 -5.67 4.55
CA GLY A 5 0.91 -6.92 5.26
C GLY A 5 -0.54 -7.34 5.06
N ILE A 6 -0.76 -8.55 4.55
CA ILE A 6 -2.11 -9.12 4.43
C ILE A 6 -2.47 -9.82 5.72
N VAL A 7 -3.52 -9.37 6.37
CA VAL A 7 -4.03 -9.90 7.64
C VAL A 7 -5.51 -10.28 7.52
N GLY A 8 -6.00 -11.08 8.42
CA GLY A 8 -7.43 -11.47 8.49
C GLY A 8 -7.64 -12.58 9.49
N LEU A 9 -8.90 -12.75 9.93
CA LEU A 9 -9.30 -13.88 10.74
C LEU A 9 -9.19 -15.20 9.94
N PRO A 10 -9.23 -16.35 10.58
CA PRO A 10 -9.29 -17.63 9.88
C PRO A 10 -10.48 -17.71 8.90
N ASN A 11 -10.30 -18.40 7.79
CA ASN A 11 -11.34 -18.68 6.79
C ASN A 11 -12.00 -17.47 6.11
N VAL A 12 -11.31 -16.32 6.06
CA VAL A 12 -11.80 -15.12 5.33
C VAL A 12 -11.32 -15.03 3.89
N GLY A 13 -10.48 -15.99 3.43
CA GLY A 13 -9.88 -15.97 2.09
C GLY A 13 -8.50 -15.33 2.00
N LYS A 14 -7.82 -15.08 3.12
CA LYS A 14 -6.53 -14.39 3.20
C LYS A 14 -5.44 -15.07 2.35
N SER A 15 -5.19 -16.36 2.56
CA SER A 15 -4.12 -17.09 1.85
C SER A 15 -4.46 -17.29 0.37
N THR A 16 -5.74 -17.46 0.03
CA THR A 16 -6.22 -17.49 -1.35
C THR A 16 -5.90 -16.18 -2.05
N LEU A 17 -6.23 -15.04 -1.42
CA LEU A 17 -5.92 -13.72 -1.95
C LEU A 17 -4.41 -13.51 -2.12
N PHE A 18 -3.60 -13.85 -1.10
CA PHE A 18 -2.14 -13.70 -1.19
C PHE A 18 -1.56 -14.50 -2.36
N ASN A 19 -1.99 -15.75 -2.53
CA ASN A 19 -1.55 -16.60 -3.63
C ASN A 19 -1.97 -16.01 -4.99
N ALA A 20 -3.21 -15.55 -5.11
CA ALA A 20 -3.71 -14.91 -6.33
C ALA A 20 -2.89 -13.66 -6.68
N VAL A 21 -2.72 -12.73 -5.73
CA VAL A 21 -1.94 -11.50 -5.92
C VAL A 21 -0.52 -11.80 -6.39
N THR A 22 0.15 -12.75 -5.73
CA THR A 22 1.55 -13.07 -6.01
C THR A 22 1.76 -13.89 -7.29
N ARG A 23 0.76 -14.66 -7.73
CA ARG A 23 0.80 -15.39 -9.01
C ARG A 23 0.47 -14.50 -10.20
N THR A 24 -0.64 -13.76 -10.12
CA THR A 24 -1.15 -12.92 -11.24
C THR A 24 -0.21 -11.77 -11.59
N ARG A 25 0.44 -11.18 -10.60
CA ARG A 25 1.24 -9.95 -10.76
C ARG A 25 2.69 -10.11 -10.34
N LYS A 26 3.22 -11.34 -10.37
CA LYS A 26 4.61 -11.63 -10.01
C LYS A 26 5.56 -10.74 -10.80
N ALA A 27 6.35 -9.94 -10.06
CA ALA A 27 7.39 -9.15 -10.67
C ALA A 27 8.61 -10.01 -11.02
N GLU A 28 9.27 -9.70 -12.12
CA GLU A 28 10.56 -10.31 -12.43
C GLU A 28 11.61 -9.82 -11.44
N ALA A 29 12.08 -10.69 -10.56
CA ALA A 29 13.05 -10.36 -9.51
C ALA A 29 14.33 -9.69 -10.05
N ALA A 30 14.72 -10.00 -11.29
CA ALA A 30 15.88 -9.39 -11.96
C ALA A 30 15.76 -7.86 -12.15
N ASN A 31 14.55 -7.32 -12.14
CA ASN A 31 14.32 -5.88 -12.29
C ASN A 31 14.40 -5.11 -10.96
N TYR A 32 14.44 -5.82 -9.82
CA TYR A 32 14.38 -5.24 -8.47
C TYR A 32 15.53 -5.79 -7.61
N PRO A 33 16.68 -5.12 -7.57
CA PRO A 33 17.82 -5.53 -6.74
C PRO A 33 17.44 -5.53 -5.25
N PHE A 34 18.03 -6.47 -4.49
CA PHE A 34 17.83 -6.65 -3.05
C PHE A 34 16.49 -7.28 -2.61
N CYS A 35 15.82 -8.04 -3.50
CA CYS A 35 14.64 -8.80 -3.12
C CYS A 35 15.01 -10.07 -2.35
N THR A 36 14.42 -10.23 -1.17
CA THR A 36 14.56 -11.46 -0.37
C THR A 36 13.60 -12.52 -0.90
N ILE A 37 14.10 -13.74 -1.08
CA ILE A 37 13.24 -14.89 -1.39
C ILE A 37 12.75 -15.46 -0.06
N ASP A 38 11.58 -15.01 0.37
CA ASP A 38 10.86 -15.54 1.53
C ASP A 38 9.53 -16.12 1.04
N PRO A 39 9.13 -17.31 1.49
CA PRO A 39 7.88 -17.95 1.04
C PRO A 39 6.61 -17.14 1.36
N ASN A 40 6.69 -16.25 2.34
CA ASN A 40 5.58 -15.40 2.75
C ASN A 40 5.66 -13.97 2.18
N VAL A 41 6.60 -13.70 1.26
CA VAL A 41 6.78 -12.39 0.63
C VAL A 41 6.63 -12.50 -0.88
N GLY A 42 5.72 -11.75 -1.45
CA GLY A 42 5.50 -11.65 -2.88
C GLY A 42 5.79 -10.26 -3.41
N ILE A 43 6.64 -10.14 -4.44
CA ILE A 43 6.87 -8.89 -5.14
C ILE A 43 5.87 -8.79 -6.28
N VAL A 44 5.08 -7.74 -6.27
CA VAL A 44 3.91 -7.58 -7.12
C VAL A 44 4.03 -6.28 -7.90
N THR A 45 3.84 -6.37 -9.22
CA THR A 45 3.86 -5.17 -10.09
C THR A 45 2.60 -4.34 -9.89
N VAL A 46 2.78 -3.02 -9.83
CA VAL A 46 1.67 -2.05 -9.82
C VAL A 46 1.14 -1.90 -11.25
N PRO A 47 -0.14 -2.20 -11.51
CA PRO A 47 -0.72 -2.01 -12.82
C PRO A 47 -0.69 -0.54 -13.24
N ASP A 48 -0.06 -0.25 -14.39
CA ASP A 48 -0.03 1.10 -14.96
C ASP A 48 -0.18 1.04 -16.48
N PRO A 49 -1.38 1.31 -17.04
CA PRO A 49 -1.65 1.24 -18.47
C PRO A 49 -0.84 2.28 -19.26
N ARG A 50 -0.36 3.35 -18.62
CA ARG A 50 0.42 4.42 -19.25
C ARG A 50 1.73 3.91 -19.86
N LEU A 51 2.34 2.88 -19.24
CA LEU A 51 3.59 2.28 -19.71
C LEU A 51 3.48 1.73 -21.14
N ALA A 52 2.43 0.98 -21.44
CA ALA A 52 2.23 0.39 -22.75
C ALA A 52 2.04 1.45 -23.84
N VAL A 53 1.32 2.52 -23.53
CA VAL A 53 1.10 3.65 -24.45
C VAL A 53 2.41 4.40 -24.71
N LEU A 54 3.16 4.75 -23.68
CA LEU A 54 4.45 5.45 -23.83
C LEU A 54 5.49 4.61 -24.57
N SER A 55 5.51 3.30 -24.30
CA SER A 55 6.40 2.37 -25.01
C SER A 55 6.16 2.36 -26.51
N LYS A 56 4.89 2.41 -26.95
CA LYS A 56 4.55 2.50 -28.38
C LYS A 56 5.02 3.83 -28.99
N ILE A 57 4.87 4.95 -28.27
CA ILE A 57 5.30 6.26 -28.74
C ILE A 57 6.82 6.32 -28.88
N SER A 58 7.57 5.75 -27.94
CA SER A 58 9.04 5.80 -27.92
C SER A 58 9.71 4.62 -28.62
N GLY A 59 8.97 3.59 -29.04
CA GLY A 59 9.53 2.37 -29.60
C GLY A 59 10.40 1.59 -28.61
N SER A 60 10.00 1.56 -27.34
CA SER A 60 10.82 0.99 -26.25
C SER A 60 10.95 -0.53 -26.37
N GLN A 61 12.17 -1.02 -26.13
CA GLN A 61 12.48 -2.45 -26.13
C GLN A 61 12.02 -3.16 -24.85
N LYS A 62 11.91 -2.43 -23.73
CA LYS A 62 11.58 -2.98 -22.43
C LYS A 62 10.57 -2.10 -21.68
N LEU A 63 9.65 -2.76 -20.96
CA LEU A 63 8.73 -2.12 -20.01
C LEU A 63 9.13 -2.51 -18.57
N VAL A 64 9.22 -1.53 -17.70
CA VAL A 64 9.54 -1.76 -16.28
C VAL A 64 8.52 -1.05 -15.40
N PRO A 65 7.50 -1.77 -14.89
CA PRO A 65 6.54 -1.21 -13.94
C PRO A 65 7.17 -0.95 -12.57
N THR A 66 6.47 -0.24 -11.69
CA THR A 66 6.80 -0.22 -10.27
C THR A 66 6.36 -1.51 -9.59
N ALA A 67 6.85 -1.75 -8.38
CA ALA A 67 6.42 -2.90 -7.59
C ALA A 67 6.34 -2.57 -6.10
N ILE A 68 5.50 -3.33 -5.39
CA ILE A 68 5.38 -3.33 -3.94
C ILE A 68 5.53 -4.76 -3.43
N GLU A 69 5.89 -4.90 -2.15
CA GLU A 69 5.96 -6.19 -1.48
C GLU A 69 4.64 -6.46 -0.75
N PHE A 70 4.03 -7.62 -0.99
CA PHE A 70 2.98 -8.16 -0.16
C PHE A 70 3.55 -9.23 0.76
N VAL A 71 3.16 -9.18 2.05
CA VAL A 71 3.60 -10.15 3.06
C VAL A 71 2.37 -10.90 3.58
N ASP A 72 2.35 -12.23 3.43
CA ASP A 72 1.32 -13.05 4.07
C ASP A 72 1.62 -13.16 5.57
N ILE A 73 0.78 -12.53 6.37
CA ILE A 73 0.90 -12.59 7.82
C ILE A 73 -0.08 -13.63 8.33
N ALA A 74 0.45 -14.68 8.99
CA ALA A 74 -0.36 -15.78 9.52
C ALA A 74 -1.59 -15.24 10.30
N GLY A 75 -2.73 -15.93 10.17
CA GLY A 75 -4.00 -15.45 10.72
C GLY A 75 -3.94 -15.12 12.20
N LEU A 76 -4.58 -14.03 12.58
CA LEU A 76 -4.75 -13.63 13.97
C LEU A 76 -5.74 -14.58 14.66
N VAL A 77 -5.35 -15.10 15.81
CA VAL A 77 -6.26 -15.74 16.75
C VAL A 77 -6.49 -14.77 17.90
N LYS A 78 -7.72 -14.63 18.36
CA LYS A 78 -8.07 -13.80 19.53
C LYS A 78 -7.16 -14.14 20.71
N GLY A 79 -6.61 -13.12 21.37
CA GLY A 79 -5.63 -13.27 22.46
C GLY A 79 -4.17 -13.31 21.99
N ALA A 80 -3.88 -12.89 20.75
CA ALA A 80 -2.51 -12.83 20.23
C ALA A 80 -1.61 -11.86 21.02
N SER A 81 -2.19 -10.81 21.59
CA SER A 81 -1.52 -9.83 22.42
C SER A 81 -1.16 -10.36 23.82
N GLU A 82 -1.86 -11.37 24.33
CA GLU A 82 -1.62 -11.96 25.67
C GLU A 82 -0.46 -12.98 25.71
N GLY A 83 0.13 -13.29 24.56
CA GLY A 83 1.51 -13.63 24.58
C GLY A 83 1.98 -15.07 24.61
N ALA A 84 1.52 -16.00 23.81
CA ALA A 84 2.28 -17.25 23.61
C ALA A 84 2.57 -17.52 22.11
N GLY A 85 3.83 -17.39 21.73
CA GLY A 85 4.38 -17.95 20.48
C GLY A 85 3.90 -17.30 19.17
N LEU A 86 2.87 -17.82 18.54
CA LEU A 86 2.39 -17.40 17.22
C LEU A 86 1.84 -15.96 17.17
N GLY A 87 1.18 -15.48 18.23
CA GLY A 87 0.67 -14.11 18.31
C GLY A 87 1.77 -13.05 18.28
N ASN A 88 2.86 -13.27 19.01
CA ASN A 88 4.00 -12.36 19.01
C ASN A 88 4.69 -12.29 17.63
N GLN A 89 4.76 -13.41 16.91
CA GLN A 89 5.31 -13.46 15.57
C GLN A 89 4.42 -12.71 14.57
N PHE A 90 3.10 -12.86 14.68
CA PHE A 90 2.11 -12.10 13.91
C PHE A 90 2.32 -10.58 14.07
N LEU A 91 2.37 -10.11 15.33
CA LEU A 91 2.55 -8.69 15.64
C LEU A 91 3.92 -8.16 15.18
N ALA A 92 4.97 -8.98 15.27
CA ALA A 92 6.30 -8.63 14.76
C ALA A 92 6.29 -8.47 13.23
N ASN A 93 5.64 -9.38 12.51
CA ASN A 93 5.53 -9.28 11.05
C ASN A 93 4.74 -8.02 10.61
N ILE A 94 3.63 -7.69 11.29
CA ILE A 94 2.92 -6.42 11.01
C ILE A 94 3.83 -5.22 11.25
N ARG A 95 4.66 -5.24 12.30
CA ARG A 95 5.54 -4.12 12.63
C ARG A 95 6.49 -3.76 11.49
N GLU A 96 6.92 -4.74 10.71
CA GLU A 96 7.82 -4.58 9.56
C GLU A 96 7.14 -4.08 8.28
N THR A 97 5.80 -3.98 8.25
CA THR A 97 5.05 -3.49 7.08
C THR A 97 4.77 -2.01 7.17
N ASP A 98 4.53 -1.35 6.02
CA ASP A 98 4.20 0.07 5.93
C ASP A 98 2.68 0.32 5.96
N ALA A 99 1.90 -0.65 5.48
CA ALA A 99 0.43 -0.63 5.50
C ALA A 99 -0.13 -2.02 5.79
N ILE A 100 -1.41 -2.06 6.14
CA ILE A 100 -2.17 -3.29 6.40
C ILE A 100 -3.23 -3.45 5.31
N VAL A 101 -3.34 -4.65 4.75
CA VAL A 101 -4.48 -5.11 3.96
C VAL A 101 -5.25 -6.11 4.82
N GLN A 102 -6.36 -5.70 5.36
CA GLN A 102 -7.22 -6.57 6.15
C GLN A 102 -8.27 -7.22 5.26
N VAL A 103 -8.17 -8.54 5.08
CA VAL A 103 -9.19 -9.32 4.37
C VAL A 103 -10.39 -9.52 5.29
N VAL A 104 -11.54 -9.07 4.81
CA VAL A 104 -12.80 -9.09 5.56
C VAL A 104 -13.81 -9.97 4.82
N ARG A 105 -14.37 -10.95 5.50
CA ARG A 105 -15.38 -11.82 4.92
C ARG A 105 -16.72 -11.09 4.80
N CYS A 106 -17.18 -10.90 3.56
CA CYS A 106 -18.46 -10.28 3.24
C CYS A 106 -19.42 -11.24 2.52
N PHE A 107 -19.11 -12.53 2.45
CA PHE A 107 -19.93 -13.59 1.85
C PHE A 107 -20.43 -14.59 2.88
N GLU A 108 -21.58 -15.19 2.62
CA GLU A 108 -22.10 -16.32 3.40
C GLU A 108 -21.85 -17.63 2.63
N ASN A 109 -21.36 -18.64 3.34
CA ASN A 109 -21.15 -19.98 2.80
C ASN A 109 -21.23 -20.99 3.95
N GLU A 110 -22.15 -21.94 3.86
CA GLU A 110 -22.41 -22.95 4.90
C GLU A 110 -21.26 -23.97 5.02
N ASP A 111 -20.52 -24.20 3.93
CA ASP A 111 -19.40 -25.15 3.91
C ASP A 111 -18.12 -24.55 4.52
N ILE A 112 -18.05 -23.22 4.66
CA ILE A 112 -16.89 -22.52 5.23
C ILE A 112 -17.27 -22.01 6.62
N ILE A 113 -16.80 -22.70 7.66
CA ILE A 113 -17.07 -22.33 9.04
C ILE A 113 -16.50 -20.95 9.35
N HIS A 114 -17.34 -20.03 9.83
CA HIS A 114 -16.89 -18.80 10.44
C HIS A 114 -16.51 -19.04 11.91
N GLU A 115 -15.32 -18.58 12.33
CA GLU A 115 -14.80 -18.83 13.68
C GLU A 115 -15.78 -18.38 14.79
N LEU A 116 -16.54 -17.32 14.54
CA LEU A 116 -17.51 -16.74 15.48
C LEU A 116 -18.97 -17.08 15.14
N GLY A 117 -19.20 -18.02 14.24
CA GLY A 117 -20.51 -18.57 13.89
C GLY A 117 -21.35 -17.74 12.92
N THR A 118 -21.16 -16.43 12.84
CA THR A 118 -21.93 -15.54 11.95
C THR A 118 -20.99 -14.57 11.22
N VAL A 119 -21.35 -14.18 9.99
CA VAL A 119 -20.61 -13.18 9.22
C VAL A 119 -20.97 -11.78 9.74
N ASP A 120 -20.01 -11.12 10.35
CA ASP A 120 -20.12 -9.73 10.79
C ASP A 120 -18.79 -9.02 10.54
N PRO A 121 -18.66 -8.32 9.40
CA PRO A 121 -17.40 -7.72 8.98
C PRO A 121 -16.89 -6.64 9.94
N ILE A 122 -17.77 -5.90 10.62
CA ILE A 122 -17.34 -4.84 11.56
C ILE A 122 -16.76 -5.47 12.82
N ARG A 123 -17.41 -6.45 13.39
CA ARG A 123 -16.88 -7.20 14.53
C ARG A 123 -15.51 -7.82 14.20
N ASP A 124 -15.35 -8.38 13.01
CA ASP A 124 -14.11 -9.02 12.58
C ASP A 124 -12.97 -7.99 12.43
N ILE A 125 -13.29 -6.78 11.93
CA ILE A 125 -12.35 -5.66 11.88
C ILE A 125 -11.96 -5.20 13.30
N GLU A 126 -12.93 -5.02 14.18
CA GLU A 126 -12.70 -4.55 15.56
C GLU A 126 -11.85 -5.53 16.38
N ILE A 127 -11.97 -6.83 16.16
CA ILE A 127 -11.13 -7.83 16.82
C ILE A 127 -9.66 -7.61 16.46
N ILE A 128 -9.33 -7.44 15.18
CA ILE A 128 -7.95 -7.20 14.75
C ILE A 128 -7.46 -5.86 15.30
N ASN A 129 -8.24 -4.80 15.18
CA ASN A 129 -7.89 -3.48 15.68
C ASN A 129 -7.61 -3.50 17.19
N SER A 130 -8.41 -4.21 17.97
CA SER A 130 -8.23 -4.36 19.41
C SER A 130 -6.92 -5.05 19.76
N GLU A 131 -6.56 -6.12 19.05
CA GLU A 131 -5.27 -6.81 19.26
C GLU A 131 -4.06 -5.92 18.95
N LEU A 132 -4.15 -5.11 17.88
CA LEU A 132 -3.10 -4.15 17.55
C LEU A 132 -2.94 -3.07 18.63
N ILE A 133 -4.07 -2.55 19.12
CA ILE A 133 -4.10 -1.54 20.20
C ILE A 133 -3.51 -2.12 21.50
N LEU A 134 -3.93 -3.31 21.90
CA LEU A 134 -3.42 -3.97 23.12
C LEU A 134 -1.91 -4.22 23.03
N ALA A 135 -1.42 -4.62 21.86
CA ALA A 135 0.01 -4.80 21.63
C ALA A 135 0.80 -3.47 21.73
N ASP A 136 0.22 -2.39 21.20
CA ASP A 136 0.82 -1.05 21.32
C ASP A 136 0.85 -0.58 22.76
N MET A 137 -0.23 -0.76 23.51
CA MET A 137 -0.29 -0.41 24.93
C MET A 137 0.79 -1.12 25.74
N ALA A 138 0.93 -2.44 25.54
CA ALA A 138 1.98 -3.22 26.23
C ALA A 138 3.40 -2.75 25.85
N ALA A 139 3.65 -2.40 24.61
CA ALA A 139 4.93 -1.90 24.14
C ALA A 139 5.23 -0.51 24.72
N LEU A 140 4.26 0.40 24.73
CA LEU A 140 4.39 1.74 25.27
C LEU A 140 4.59 1.73 26.79
N GLU A 141 3.89 0.88 27.52
CA GLU A 141 4.06 0.74 28.98
C GLU A 141 5.49 0.30 29.34
N LYS A 142 6.01 -0.69 28.60
CA LYS A 142 7.40 -1.13 28.77
C LYS A 142 8.39 -0.02 28.43
N ARG A 143 8.18 0.72 27.33
CA ARG A 143 9.03 1.84 26.92
C ARG A 143 8.99 2.95 27.97
N ARG A 144 7.80 3.33 28.42
CA ARG A 144 7.60 4.34 29.46
C ARG A 144 8.37 4.01 30.74
N SER A 145 8.23 2.78 31.24
CA SER A 145 8.93 2.30 32.44
C SER A 145 10.44 2.39 32.28
N SER A 146 10.99 2.09 31.11
CA SER A 146 12.43 2.17 30.84
C SER A 146 12.94 3.62 30.75
N ARG A 147 12.10 4.56 30.29
CA ARG A 147 12.45 5.97 30.07
C ARG A 147 12.22 6.86 31.32
N ASP A 148 11.32 6.46 32.22
CA ASP A 148 10.90 7.26 33.36
C ASP A 148 12.07 7.71 34.25
N LYS A 149 13.04 6.82 34.55
CA LYS A 149 14.22 7.16 35.34
C LYS A 149 15.10 8.20 34.65
N LYS A 150 15.30 8.12 33.36
CA LYS A 150 16.09 9.07 32.56
C LYS A 150 15.38 10.42 32.46
N ALA A 151 14.08 10.42 32.25
CA ALA A 151 13.25 11.62 32.22
C ALA A 151 13.33 12.39 33.55
N LYS A 152 13.20 11.70 34.68
CA LYS A 152 13.37 12.28 36.01
C LYS A 152 14.80 12.78 36.29
N GLY A 153 15.79 12.20 35.63
CA GLY A 153 17.20 12.64 35.67
C GLY A 153 17.51 13.86 34.79
N GLY A 154 16.52 14.42 34.09
CA GLY A 154 16.68 15.63 33.27
C GLY A 154 17.01 15.38 31.81
N ASP A 155 16.96 14.11 31.31
CA ASP A 155 17.13 13.78 29.93
C ASP A 155 15.92 14.29 29.10
N LYS A 156 16.17 15.21 28.17
CA LYS A 156 15.13 15.91 27.41
C LYS A 156 14.40 14.99 26.43
N GLU A 157 15.11 14.06 25.80
CA GLU A 157 14.51 13.10 24.86
C GLU A 157 13.60 12.13 25.61
N ALA A 158 14.10 11.56 26.71
CA ALA A 158 13.31 10.66 27.54
C ALA A 158 12.06 11.35 28.12
N LYS A 159 12.18 12.63 28.51
CA LYS A 159 11.03 13.41 28.95
C LYS A 159 9.99 13.59 27.87
N LYS A 160 10.42 13.94 26.64
CA LYS A 160 9.52 14.10 25.50
C LYS A 160 8.82 12.79 25.13
N GLU A 161 9.56 11.65 25.14
CA GLU A 161 8.95 10.34 24.90
C GLU A 161 7.87 10.03 25.94
N VAL A 162 8.15 10.23 27.23
CA VAL A 162 7.16 9.98 28.30
C VAL A 162 5.93 10.86 28.15
N GLU A 163 6.09 12.15 27.85
CA GLU A 163 4.98 13.07 27.62
C GLU A 163 4.08 12.59 26.46
N LEU A 164 4.68 12.14 25.34
CA LEU A 164 3.91 11.62 24.21
C LEU A 164 3.21 10.29 24.53
N ILE A 165 3.88 9.40 25.26
CA ILE A 165 3.26 8.15 25.71
C ILE A 165 2.06 8.43 26.62
N ASP A 166 2.17 9.41 27.53
CA ASP A 166 1.09 9.81 28.43
C ASP A 166 -0.12 10.42 27.71
N VAL A 167 0.06 10.93 26.47
CA VAL A 167 -1.03 11.36 25.56
C VAL A 167 -1.62 10.17 24.82
N ILE A 168 -0.78 9.25 24.31
CA ILE A 168 -1.22 8.13 23.48
C ILE A 168 -1.97 7.07 24.30
N MET A 169 -1.47 6.71 25.47
CA MET A 169 -2.03 5.62 26.29
C MET A 169 -3.53 5.77 26.61
N PRO A 170 -4.02 6.94 27.09
CA PRO A 170 -5.45 7.11 27.36
C PRO A 170 -6.33 7.05 26.11
N HIS A 171 -5.79 7.37 24.94
CA HIS A 171 -6.48 7.29 23.65
C HIS A 171 -6.64 5.83 23.23
N LEU A 172 -5.58 5.03 23.33
CA LEU A 172 -5.60 3.59 23.07
C LEU A 172 -6.52 2.85 24.05
N ASP A 173 -6.52 3.24 25.33
CA ASP A 173 -7.38 2.65 26.37
C ASP A 173 -8.88 2.85 26.09
N GLN A 174 -9.23 3.89 25.31
CA GLN A 174 -10.59 4.11 24.80
C GLN A 174 -10.90 3.26 23.57
N GLY A 175 -10.02 2.36 23.14
CA GLY A 175 -10.17 1.54 21.93
C GLY A 175 -9.94 2.32 20.62
N LYS A 176 -9.35 3.51 20.69
CA LYS A 176 -9.09 4.34 19.51
C LYS A 176 -7.66 4.10 18.99
N PRO A 177 -7.47 3.82 17.70
CA PRO A 177 -6.14 3.56 17.14
C PRO A 177 -5.26 4.82 17.14
N ALA A 178 -3.94 4.65 17.30
CA ALA A 178 -2.99 5.76 17.31
C ALA A 178 -3.02 6.61 16.03
N LEU A 179 -3.44 6.04 14.90
CA LEU A 179 -3.61 6.74 13.62
C LEU A 179 -4.55 7.96 13.71
N THR A 180 -5.51 7.94 14.63
CA THR A 180 -6.50 9.03 14.81
C THR A 180 -6.00 10.17 15.70
N LEU A 181 -4.78 10.10 16.22
CA LEU A 181 -4.14 11.20 16.95
C LEU A 181 -3.40 12.14 16.00
N GLU A 182 -3.59 13.42 16.20
CA GLU A 182 -2.84 14.45 15.49
C GLU A 182 -1.66 14.93 16.34
N PHE A 183 -0.48 14.99 15.72
CA PHE A 183 0.76 15.45 16.34
C PHE A 183 1.39 16.57 15.54
N SER A 184 2.15 17.44 16.20
CA SER A 184 3.05 18.38 15.51
C SER A 184 4.10 17.62 14.70
N ASP A 185 4.74 18.26 13.72
CA ASP A 185 5.74 17.56 12.88
C ASP A 185 6.97 17.10 13.69
N ASP A 186 7.35 17.85 14.73
CA ASP A 186 8.41 17.45 15.66
C ASP A 186 8.00 16.21 16.49
N ASP A 187 6.75 16.16 16.93
CA ASP A 187 6.21 15.03 17.69
C ASP A 187 6.03 13.79 16.81
N LYS A 188 5.60 13.96 15.55
CA LYS A 188 5.51 12.85 14.57
C LYS A 188 6.84 12.13 14.40
N ALA A 189 7.96 12.88 14.41
CA ALA A 189 9.29 12.29 14.30
C ALA A 189 9.58 11.33 15.46
N VAL A 190 9.24 11.74 16.70
CA VAL A 190 9.42 10.92 17.89
C VAL A 190 8.44 9.74 17.94
N VAL A 191 7.15 9.97 17.59
CA VAL A 191 6.12 8.92 17.60
C VAL A 191 6.41 7.82 16.59
N ARG A 192 7.01 8.13 15.44
CA ARG A 192 7.46 7.12 14.45
C ARG A 192 8.40 6.09 15.07
N GLU A 193 9.26 6.50 16.02
CA GLU A 193 10.20 5.63 16.74
C GLU A 193 9.52 4.67 17.73
N PHE A 194 8.22 4.83 17.96
CA PHE A 194 7.45 3.89 18.80
C PHE A 194 7.00 2.67 18.00
N PHE A 195 7.02 2.73 16.67
CA PHE A 195 6.62 1.65 15.76
C PHE A 195 5.24 1.08 16.10
N LEU A 196 4.27 1.96 16.32
CA LEU A 196 2.92 1.59 16.69
C LEU A 196 2.20 0.87 15.55
N LEU A 197 1.59 -0.26 15.88
CA LEU A 197 0.83 -1.07 14.94
C LEU A 197 -0.49 -0.40 14.55
N SER A 198 -1.18 0.18 15.53
CA SER A 198 -2.45 0.90 15.32
C SER A 198 -2.27 2.29 14.67
N SER A 199 -1.05 2.71 14.36
CA SER A 199 -0.78 3.91 13.55
C SER A 199 -0.71 3.62 12.05
N LYS A 200 -0.74 2.36 11.64
CA LYS A 200 -0.64 1.97 10.23
C LYS A 200 -1.94 2.22 9.49
N LYS A 201 -1.81 2.74 8.28
CA LYS A 201 -2.93 2.88 7.35
C LYS A 201 -3.44 1.51 6.92
N THR A 202 -4.77 1.36 6.76
CA THR A 202 -5.41 0.08 6.49
C THR A 202 -6.31 0.13 5.27
N ILE A 203 -6.21 -0.86 4.39
CA ILE A 203 -7.19 -1.18 3.34
C ILE A 203 -8.01 -2.38 3.82
N TYR A 204 -9.32 -2.26 3.73
CA TYR A 204 -10.24 -3.38 3.96
C TYR A 204 -10.57 -4.04 2.62
N ALA A 205 -10.04 -5.24 2.39
CA ALA A 205 -10.37 -6.06 1.23
C ALA A 205 -11.66 -6.84 1.52
N CYS A 206 -12.79 -6.33 1.04
CA CYS A 206 -14.12 -6.92 1.20
C CYS A 206 -14.22 -8.13 0.28
N ASN A 207 -14.04 -9.34 0.82
CA ASN A 207 -14.13 -10.58 0.07
C ASN A 207 -15.59 -11.02 -0.04
N VAL A 208 -16.17 -10.94 -1.26
CA VAL A 208 -17.55 -11.29 -1.61
C VAL A 208 -17.61 -12.63 -2.34
N ALA A 209 -18.82 -13.20 -2.46
CA ALA A 209 -19.05 -14.40 -3.28
C ALA A 209 -18.84 -14.09 -4.79
N GLU A 210 -18.63 -15.13 -5.57
CA GLU A 210 -18.33 -15.03 -7.01
C GLU A 210 -19.49 -14.35 -7.78
N ASP A 211 -20.70 -14.74 -7.50
CA ASP A 211 -21.94 -14.24 -8.10
C ASP A 211 -22.33 -12.82 -7.64
N GLU A 212 -21.77 -12.36 -6.53
CA GLU A 212 -22.00 -11.02 -5.98
C GLU A 212 -20.98 -10.00 -6.49
N LEU A 213 -19.83 -10.43 -7.06
CA LEU A 213 -18.69 -9.57 -7.36
C LEU A 213 -19.05 -8.42 -8.31
N ALA A 214 -19.67 -8.70 -9.44
CA ALA A 214 -19.99 -7.69 -10.46
C ALA A 214 -20.94 -6.62 -9.90
N GLY A 215 -21.99 -7.01 -9.20
CA GLY A 215 -22.94 -6.10 -8.57
C GLY A 215 -22.29 -5.26 -7.45
N ALA A 216 -21.41 -5.87 -6.65
CA ALA A 216 -20.71 -5.19 -5.58
C ALA A 216 -19.63 -4.22 -6.08
N ILE A 217 -19.03 -4.46 -7.26
CA ILE A 217 -18.11 -3.52 -7.91
C ILE A 217 -18.89 -2.35 -8.53
N GLU A 218 -19.99 -2.64 -9.25
CA GLU A 218 -20.80 -1.59 -9.89
C GLU A 218 -21.46 -0.66 -8.87
N ASN A 219 -22.03 -1.22 -7.81
CA ASN A 219 -22.63 -0.45 -6.73
C ASN A 219 -22.30 -1.06 -5.35
N PRO A 220 -21.14 -0.72 -4.77
CA PRO A 220 -20.71 -1.29 -3.49
C PRO A 220 -21.67 -1.05 -2.33
N ASP A 221 -22.47 0.02 -2.39
CA ASP A 221 -23.44 0.35 -1.34
C ASP A 221 -24.72 -0.50 -1.42
N SER A 222 -24.95 -1.20 -2.53
CA SER A 222 -26.04 -2.16 -2.66
C SER A 222 -25.78 -3.49 -1.93
N HIS A 223 -24.51 -3.82 -1.69
CA HIS A 223 -24.12 -5.02 -0.97
C HIS A 223 -24.08 -4.76 0.54
N PRO A 224 -24.95 -5.38 1.36
CA PRO A 224 -25.15 -4.99 2.76
C PRO A 224 -23.88 -5.03 3.61
N GLN A 225 -23.02 -6.03 3.44
CA GLN A 225 -21.81 -6.17 4.23
C GLN A 225 -20.70 -5.21 3.74
N VAL A 226 -20.56 -5.03 2.42
CA VAL A 226 -19.60 -4.07 1.83
C VAL A 226 -19.95 -2.65 2.25
N ALA A 227 -21.24 -2.28 2.20
CA ALA A 227 -21.72 -0.95 2.62
C ALA A 227 -21.37 -0.63 4.09
N LYS A 228 -21.43 -1.65 4.98
CA LYS A 228 -21.01 -1.47 6.38
C LYS A 228 -19.51 -1.18 6.48
N VAL A 229 -18.67 -1.97 5.78
CA VAL A 229 -17.22 -1.79 5.80
C VAL A 229 -16.81 -0.43 5.20
N ARG A 230 -17.42 -0.01 4.09
CA ARG A 230 -17.17 1.30 3.48
C ARG A 230 -17.51 2.46 4.42
N ARG A 231 -18.63 2.37 5.12
CA ARG A 231 -19.02 3.35 6.13
C ARG A 231 -18.01 3.40 7.27
N PHE A 232 -17.63 2.23 7.79
CA PHE A 232 -16.60 2.13 8.81
C PHE A 232 -15.28 2.74 8.36
N ALA A 233 -14.83 2.43 7.13
CA ALA A 233 -13.61 3.00 6.58
C ALA A 233 -13.67 4.53 6.44
N ALA A 234 -14.82 5.08 6.01
CA ALA A 234 -15.01 6.53 5.88
C ALA A 234 -14.98 7.27 7.23
N GLU A 235 -15.40 6.62 8.31
CA GLU A 235 -15.36 7.16 9.68
C GLU A 235 -13.96 7.10 10.31
N HIS A 236 -13.05 6.30 9.73
CA HIS A 236 -11.71 6.08 10.23
C HIS A 236 -10.67 6.60 9.23
N SER A 237 -10.10 7.76 9.51
CA SER A 237 -9.08 8.41 8.67
C SER A 237 -7.93 7.46 8.30
N GLY A 238 -7.50 7.50 7.03
CA GLY A 238 -6.42 6.67 6.53
C GLY A 238 -6.82 5.21 6.27
N SER A 239 -8.11 4.94 6.09
CA SER A 239 -8.65 3.64 5.70
C SER A 239 -9.48 3.74 4.43
N GLU A 240 -9.50 2.68 3.63
CA GLU A 240 -10.26 2.55 2.40
C GLU A 240 -10.80 1.11 2.29
N ALA A 241 -11.90 0.91 1.56
CA ALA A 241 -12.50 -0.39 1.32
C ALA A 241 -12.51 -0.72 -0.18
N VAL A 242 -12.01 -1.91 -0.53
CA VAL A 242 -11.94 -2.42 -1.91
C VAL A 242 -12.72 -3.74 -1.97
N VAL A 243 -13.52 -3.91 -3.02
CA VAL A 243 -14.26 -5.17 -3.26
C VAL A 243 -13.38 -6.14 -4.03
N ILE A 244 -13.32 -7.36 -3.54
CA ILE A 244 -12.61 -8.48 -4.20
C ILE A 244 -13.45 -9.76 -4.11
N SER A 245 -13.16 -10.73 -4.96
CA SER A 245 -13.50 -12.13 -4.74
C SER A 245 -12.22 -12.97 -4.81
N ALA A 246 -11.74 -13.41 -3.64
CA ALA A 246 -10.48 -14.16 -3.57
C ALA A 246 -10.54 -15.45 -4.42
N ARG A 247 -11.72 -16.04 -4.58
CA ARG A 247 -11.96 -17.23 -5.41
C ARG A 247 -11.77 -16.91 -6.90
N ILE A 248 -12.43 -15.85 -7.39
CA ILE A 248 -12.27 -15.40 -8.79
C ILE A 248 -10.81 -15.04 -9.06
N GLU A 249 -10.14 -14.34 -8.15
CA GLU A 249 -8.73 -13.99 -8.33
C GLU A 249 -7.81 -15.22 -8.39
N GLU A 250 -8.12 -16.28 -7.65
CA GLU A 250 -7.41 -17.55 -7.73
C GLU A 250 -7.60 -18.19 -9.10
N GLU A 251 -8.82 -18.26 -9.61
CA GLU A 251 -9.13 -18.78 -10.96
C GLU A 251 -8.43 -17.98 -12.06
N LEU A 252 -8.50 -16.65 -12.01
CA LEU A 252 -7.80 -15.77 -12.96
C LEU A 252 -6.28 -15.99 -12.95
N SER A 253 -5.70 -16.30 -11.78
CA SER A 253 -4.27 -16.55 -11.65
C SER A 253 -3.77 -17.81 -12.39
N GLU A 254 -4.67 -18.71 -12.70
CA GLU A 254 -4.39 -19.98 -13.41
C GLU A 254 -4.65 -19.88 -14.93
N MET A 255 -5.31 -18.80 -15.37
CA MET A 255 -5.65 -18.57 -16.78
C MET A 255 -4.55 -17.80 -17.53
N PRO A 256 -4.40 -18.04 -18.86
CA PRO A 256 -3.64 -17.12 -19.71
C PRO A 256 -4.21 -15.70 -19.64
N PRO A 257 -3.38 -14.64 -19.75
CA PRO A 257 -3.85 -13.25 -19.56
C PRO A 257 -5.00 -12.84 -20.49
N GLU A 258 -5.02 -13.34 -21.72
CA GLU A 258 -6.09 -13.04 -22.69
C GLU A 258 -7.42 -13.67 -22.29
N GLU A 259 -7.40 -14.93 -21.83
CA GLU A 259 -8.58 -15.65 -21.35
C GLU A 259 -9.11 -15.03 -20.05
N ALA A 260 -8.22 -14.63 -19.14
CA ALA A 260 -8.59 -13.95 -17.90
C ALA A 260 -9.35 -12.64 -18.16
N LEU A 261 -8.89 -11.86 -19.15
CA LEU A 261 -9.57 -10.62 -19.54
C LEU A 261 -10.95 -10.87 -20.18
N GLU A 262 -11.09 -11.94 -20.99
CA GLU A 262 -12.38 -12.32 -21.56
C GLU A 262 -13.35 -12.78 -20.49
N PHE A 263 -12.90 -13.62 -19.57
CA PHE A 263 -13.68 -14.08 -18.42
C PHE A 263 -14.21 -12.92 -17.55
N LEU A 264 -13.36 -11.93 -17.22
CA LEU A 264 -13.80 -10.75 -16.49
C LEU A 264 -14.87 -9.96 -17.22
N ARG A 265 -14.73 -9.80 -18.56
CA ARG A 265 -15.72 -9.10 -19.39
C ARG A 265 -17.06 -9.84 -19.43
N GLU A 266 -17.04 -11.16 -19.52
CA GLU A 266 -18.26 -11.98 -19.46
C GLU A 266 -18.98 -11.83 -18.12
N MET A 267 -18.22 -11.66 -17.02
CA MET A 267 -18.77 -11.35 -15.70
C MET A 267 -19.26 -9.90 -15.56
N GLY A 268 -19.03 -9.03 -16.53
CA GLY A 268 -19.37 -7.60 -16.45
C GLY A 268 -18.38 -6.77 -15.65
N VAL A 269 -17.16 -7.28 -15.43
CA VAL A 269 -16.10 -6.62 -14.65
C VAL A 269 -14.99 -6.16 -15.59
N ASN A 270 -14.53 -4.91 -15.46
CA ASN A 270 -13.52 -4.35 -16.37
C ASN A 270 -12.07 -4.65 -15.97
N ASP A 271 -11.82 -4.89 -14.68
CA ASP A 271 -10.48 -5.18 -14.12
C ASP A 271 -10.62 -6.09 -12.91
N SER A 272 -9.54 -6.77 -12.54
CA SER A 272 -9.54 -7.64 -11.36
C SER A 272 -9.55 -6.84 -10.06
N GLY A 273 -10.18 -7.38 -9.02
CA GLY A 273 -10.16 -6.79 -7.67
C GLY A 273 -8.75 -6.66 -7.11
N VAL A 274 -7.85 -7.58 -7.49
CA VAL A 274 -6.42 -7.52 -7.16
C VAL A 274 -5.75 -6.27 -7.74
N SER A 275 -6.04 -5.90 -8.99
CA SER A 275 -5.49 -4.67 -9.59
C SER A 275 -5.93 -3.44 -8.82
N SER A 276 -7.21 -3.34 -8.50
CA SER A 276 -7.78 -2.25 -7.69
C SER A 276 -7.18 -2.21 -6.29
N LEU A 277 -6.98 -3.37 -5.66
CA LEU A 277 -6.35 -3.48 -4.34
C LEU A 277 -4.90 -2.98 -4.35
N ILE A 278 -4.10 -3.39 -5.34
CA ILE A 278 -2.71 -2.94 -5.48
C ILE A 278 -2.64 -1.42 -5.65
N GLN A 279 -3.50 -0.85 -6.49
CA GLN A 279 -3.58 0.61 -6.71
C GLN A 279 -4.00 1.34 -5.43
N ALA A 280 -5.01 0.83 -4.71
CA ALA A 280 -5.47 1.41 -3.45
C ALA A 280 -4.36 1.43 -2.40
N VAL A 281 -3.62 0.31 -2.23
CA VAL A 281 -2.45 0.24 -1.33
C VAL A 281 -1.38 1.26 -1.73
N TYR A 282 -1.09 1.37 -3.02
CA TYR A 282 -0.11 2.29 -3.55
C TYR A 282 -0.45 3.76 -3.22
N HIS A 283 -1.71 4.15 -3.47
CA HIS A 283 -2.19 5.48 -3.17
C HIS A 283 -2.27 5.76 -1.65
N LEU A 284 -2.75 4.78 -0.87
CA LEU A 284 -2.85 4.90 0.59
C LEU A 284 -1.49 5.18 1.24
N LEU A 285 -0.43 4.58 0.71
CA LEU A 285 0.95 4.84 1.14
C LEU A 285 1.47 6.23 0.73
N GLY A 286 0.66 7.01 0.02
CA GLY A 286 1.06 8.34 -0.48
C GLY A 286 2.06 8.25 -1.62
N LEU A 287 2.06 7.12 -2.35
CA LEU A 287 2.95 6.93 -3.48
C LEU A 287 2.38 7.55 -4.75
N ARG A 288 3.27 8.05 -5.58
CA ARG A 288 2.99 8.59 -6.91
C ARG A 288 4.00 8.02 -7.90
N THR A 289 3.63 8.05 -9.17
CA THR A 289 4.47 7.51 -10.25
C THR A 289 4.82 8.61 -11.22
N TYR A 290 6.11 8.86 -11.43
CA TYR A 290 6.57 9.51 -12.64
C TYR A 290 7.16 8.50 -13.61
N LEU A 291 7.26 8.86 -14.87
CA LEU A 291 7.61 7.96 -15.97
C LEU A 291 8.86 8.47 -16.69
N THR A 292 9.69 7.55 -17.11
CA THR A 292 10.76 7.84 -18.09
C THR A 292 10.51 6.98 -19.33
N THR A 293 10.71 7.52 -20.51
CA THR A 293 10.51 6.79 -21.76
C THR A 293 11.60 7.09 -22.78
N GLY A 294 12.06 6.06 -23.46
CA GLY A 294 13.07 6.10 -24.49
C GLY A 294 13.16 4.79 -25.25
N VAL A 295 14.05 4.72 -26.23
CA VAL A 295 14.19 3.52 -27.09
C VAL A 295 14.60 2.27 -26.30
N GLN A 296 15.42 2.42 -25.25
CA GLN A 296 15.88 1.27 -24.47
C GLN A 296 14.77 0.74 -23.54
N GLU A 297 14.15 1.65 -22.78
CA GLU A 297 13.09 1.27 -21.84
C GLU A 297 12.09 2.40 -21.62
N THR A 298 10.87 1.99 -21.29
CA THR A 298 9.88 2.81 -20.59
C THR A 298 9.71 2.26 -19.19
N ARG A 299 9.90 3.15 -18.20
CA ARG A 299 9.89 2.75 -16.77
C ARG A 299 9.05 3.67 -15.92
N ALA A 300 8.35 3.07 -14.98
CA ALA A 300 7.66 3.75 -13.90
C ALA A 300 8.55 3.83 -12.64
N TRP A 301 8.58 4.99 -12.02
CA TRP A 301 9.38 5.27 -10.83
C TRP A 301 8.49 5.70 -9.69
N THR A 302 8.68 5.08 -8.53
CA THR A 302 7.90 5.38 -7.33
C THR A 302 8.53 6.55 -6.57
N ILE A 303 7.69 7.54 -6.24
CA ILE A 303 8.02 8.68 -5.38
C ILE A 303 6.93 8.83 -4.30
N HIS A 304 7.21 9.61 -3.27
CA HIS A 304 6.19 10.06 -2.33
C HIS A 304 5.53 11.34 -2.84
N GLU A 305 4.26 11.47 -2.50
CA GLU A 305 3.54 12.72 -2.76
C GLU A 305 4.24 13.90 -2.09
N GLY A 306 4.50 14.95 -2.86
CA GLY A 306 5.26 16.11 -2.39
C GLY A 306 6.76 16.06 -2.68
N ASP A 307 7.30 14.96 -3.20
CA ASP A 307 8.70 14.86 -3.56
C ASP A 307 9.07 15.89 -4.64
N LYS A 308 10.19 16.60 -4.41
CA LYS A 308 10.74 17.55 -5.35
C LYS A 308 11.61 16.85 -6.40
N ALA A 309 11.83 17.51 -7.55
CA ALA A 309 12.57 16.98 -8.67
C ALA A 309 13.96 16.38 -8.33
N PRO A 310 14.80 16.97 -7.44
CA PRO A 310 16.04 16.32 -7.04
C PRO A 310 15.84 14.99 -6.32
N ALA A 311 14.87 14.90 -5.38
CA ALA A 311 14.56 13.66 -4.68
C ALA A 311 14.04 12.59 -5.64
N ALA A 312 13.16 12.98 -6.57
CA ALA A 312 12.68 12.09 -7.64
C ALA A 312 13.82 11.58 -8.53
N ALA A 313 14.77 12.44 -8.89
CA ALA A 313 15.99 12.03 -9.62
C ALA A 313 16.83 11.03 -8.82
N GLY A 314 16.89 11.20 -7.50
CA GLY A 314 17.56 10.32 -6.55
C GLY A 314 17.04 8.89 -6.54
N VAL A 315 15.76 8.69 -6.87
CA VAL A 315 15.15 7.37 -7.01
C VAL A 315 15.79 6.56 -8.15
N ILE A 316 16.26 7.24 -9.21
CA ILE A 316 17.00 6.60 -10.30
C ILE A 316 18.42 6.25 -9.82
N HIS A 317 19.13 7.23 -9.29
CA HIS A 317 20.47 7.08 -8.74
C HIS A 317 20.85 8.29 -7.86
N THR A 318 21.59 8.07 -6.79
CA THR A 318 22.04 9.13 -5.88
C THR A 318 22.87 10.23 -6.56
N ASP A 319 23.59 9.90 -7.63
CA ASP A 319 24.33 10.89 -8.41
C ASP A 319 23.41 11.83 -9.18
N PHE A 320 22.21 11.40 -9.57
CA PHE A 320 21.24 12.26 -10.24
C PHE A 320 20.70 13.31 -9.27
N GLU A 321 20.50 12.94 -8.02
CA GLU A 321 20.09 13.87 -6.96
C GLU A 321 21.18 14.89 -6.68
N ARG A 322 22.43 14.43 -6.44
CA ARG A 322 23.58 15.29 -6.13
C ARG A 322 23.94 16.23 -7.26
N GLY A 323 23.91 15.72 -8.48
CA GLY A 323 24.26 16.45 -9.70
C GLY A 323 23.08 17.13 -10.38
N PHE A 324 21.91 17.19 -9.77
CA PHE A 324 20.69 17.70 -10.39
C PHE A 324 20.87 19.14 -10.93
N ILE A 325 20.52 19.32 -12.20
CA ILE A 325 20.53 20.62 -12.88
C ILE A 325 19.10 21.08 -13.16
N ALA A 326 18.32 20.27 -13.86
CA ALA A 326 16.93 20.54 -14.25
C ALA A 326 16.19 19.26 -14.61
N ALA A 327 14.88 19.33 -14.65
CA ALA A 327 14.00 18.29 -15.16
C ALA A 327 13.24 18.79 -16.40
N GLU A 328 13.31 18.06 -17.50
CA GLU A 328 12.43 18.25 -18.65
C GLU A 328 11.16 17.45 -18.40
N VAL A 329 10.04 18.12 -18.24
CA VAL A 329 8.77 17.55 -17.83
C VAL A 329 7.69 17.75 -18.88
N VAL A 330 7.02 16.68 -19.27
CA VAL A 330 5.78 16.71 -20.06
C VAL A 330 4.76 15.84 -19.33
N HIS A 331 3.54 16.32 -19.16
CA HIS A 331 2.49 15.47 -18.59
C HIS A 331 2.10 14.36 -19.56
N TYR A 332 1.78 13.17 -19.03
CA TYR A 332 1.42 11.98 -19.82
C TYR A 332 0.38 12.29 -20.89
N ASP A 333 -0.74 12.93 -20.52
CA ASP A 333 -1.84 13.21 -21.45
C ASP A 333 -1.43 14.13 -22.60
N ASP A 334 -0.61 15.15 -22.32
CA ASP A 334 -0.06 16.06 -23.33
C ASP A 334 0.87 15.29 -24.30
N LEU A 335 1.72 14.39 -23.76
CA LEU A 335 2.63 13.59 -24.60
C LEU A 335 1.88 12.60 -25.50
N VAL A 336 0.85 11.95 -24.96
CA VAL A 336 0.00 11.01 -25.74
C VAL A 336 -0.76 11.74 -26.84
N THR A 337 -1.34 12.89 -26.50
CA THR A 337 -2.11 13.70 -27.48
C THR A 337 -1.24 14.21 -28.62
N LEU A 338 0.00 14.61 -28.33
CA LEU A 338 0.94 15.19 -29.29
C LEU A 338 1.81 14.13 -30.01
N GLY A 339 1.87 12.91 -29.48
CA GLY A 339 2.52 11.75 -30.11
C GLY A 339 4.05 11.73 -30.06
N SER A 340 4.72 12.82 -29.63
CA SER A 340 6.17 12.83 -29.47
C SER A 340 6.67 13.96 -28.56
N LYS A 341 7.87 13.78 -27.97
CA LYS A 341 8.53 14.81 -27.17
C LYS A 341 8.80 16.09 -27.98
N ASN A 342 9.16 15.96 -29.27
CA ASN A 342 9.42 17.10 -30.13
C ASN A 342 8.13 17.90 -30.39
N ALA A 343 7.02 17.25 -30.69
CA ALA A 343 5.74 17.92 -30.86
C ALA A 343 5.29 18.58 -29.54
N ALA A 344 5.51 17.95 -28.40
CA ALA A 344 5.24 18.55 -27.08
C ALA A 344 6.08 19.82 -26.84
N LYS A 345 7.35 19.83 -27.27
CA LYS A 345 8.22 21.02 -27.19
C LYS A 345 7.72 22.13 -28.11
N GLU A 346 7.38 21.84 -29.35
CA GLU A 346 6.83 22.82 -30.32
C GLU A 346 5.50 23.40 -29.86
N ALA A 347 4.66 22.59 -29.20
CA ALA A 347 3.39 23.02 -28.61
C ALA A 347 3.55 23.78 -27.26
N GLY A 348 4.79 23.96 -26.77
CA GLY A 348 5.05 24.65 -25.50
C GLY A 348 4.63 23.83 -24.24
N LYS A 349 4.43 22.52 -24.39
CA LYS A 349 4.02 21.60 -23.30
C LYS A 349 5.21 20.96 -22.57
N LEU A 350 6.40 21.00 -23.16
CA LEU A 350 7.63 20.58 -22.50
C LEU A 350 8.14 21.74 -21.63
N ARG A 351 8.19 21.51 -20.33
CA ARG A 351 8.63 22.48 -19.32
C ARG A 351 10.04 22.11 -18.84
N ILE A 352 10.81 23.12 -18.50
CA ILE A 352 12.11 22.94 -17.84
C ILE A 352 11.93 23.40 -16.41
N GLU A 353 12.00 22.46 -15.48
CA GLU A 353 11.70 22.67 -14.08
C GLU A 353 12.97 22.60 -13.22
N GLY A 354 13.00 23.42 -12.18
CA GLY A 354 14.13 23.51 -11.24
C GLY A 354 13.97 22.64 -10.01
N LYS A 355 14.84 22.89 -9.02
CA LYS A 355 14.92 22.08 -7.77
C LYS A 355 13.66 22.11 -6.91
N GLU A 356 12.88 23.17 -7.00
CA GLU A 356 11.66 23.36 -6.18
C GLU A 356 10.41 22.73 -6.80
N TYR A 357 10.53 22.18 -8.01
CA TYR A 357 9.40 21.54 -8.68
C TYR A 357 8.96 20.30 -7.93
N VAL A 358 7.69 20.26 -7.53
CA VAL A 358 7.04 19.08 -6.94
C VAL A 358 6.55 18.19 -8.08
N VAL A 359 7.10 16.99 -8.16
CA VAL A 359 6.77 16.01 -9.20
C VAL A 359 5.34 15.52 -9.02
N LYS A 360 4.61 15.45 -10.12
CA LYS A 360 3.20 15.01 -10.15
C LYS A 360 3.09 13.60 -10.69
N ASP A 361 2.04 12.90 -10.27
CA ASP A 361 1.70 11.60 -10.86
C ASP A 361 1.44 11.76 -12.36
N GLY A 362 2.03 10.87 -13.17
CA GLY A 362 1.93 10.93 -14.62
C GLY A 362 2.88 11.90 -15.32
N ASP A 363 3.76 12.58 -14.61
CA ASP A 363 4.83 13.33 -15.27
C ASP A 363 5.78 12.39 -16.01
N VAL A 364 6.06 12.70 -17.26
CA VAL A 364 7.10 12.05 -18.06
C VAL A 364 8.34 12.94 -18.03
N ILE A 365 9.42 12.42 -17.41
CA ILE A 365 10.57 13.25 -17.02
C ILE A 365 11.85 12.74 -17.65
N GLU A 366 12.69 13.68 -18.08
CA GLU A 366 14.10 13.47 -18.39
C GLU A 366 14.96 14.41 -17.52
N PHE A 367 15.80 13.83 -16.65
CA PHE A 367 16.64 14.61 -15.75
C PHE A 367 17.95 15.02 -16.42
N ARG A 368 18.31 16.30 -16.27
CA ARG A 368 19.64 16.82 -16.60
C ARG A 368 20.44 16.88 -15.32
N PHE A 369 21.59 16.25 -15.34
CA PHE A 369 22.50 16.20 -14.20
C PHE A 369 23.95 16.27 -14.64
N ASN A 370 24.84 16.70 -13.75
CA ASN A 370 26.27 16.69 -13.96
C ASN A 370 26.96 16.02 -12.76
N VAL A 371 27.67 14.94 -13.04
CA VAL A 371 28.51 14.28 -12.03
C VAL A 371 29.89 14.83 -12.17
N SER A 372 30.26 15.80 -11.31
CA SER A 372 31.65 16.19 -11.17
C SER A 372 32.45 14.98 -10.64
N LYS A 373 33.40 14.52 -11.41
CA LYS A 373 34.37 13.49 -10.98
C LYS A 373 35.19 13.97 -9.80
#